data_b86bd59ace758f78cc01bf063c9a68fa
#
_entry.id   b86bd59ace758f78cc01bf063c9a68fa
#
_cell.length_a   1.000
_cell.length_b   1.000
_cell.length_c   1.000
_cell.angle_alpha   90.00
_cell.angle_beta   90.00
_cell.angle_gamma   90.00
#
_symmetry.space_group_name_H-M   'P 1'
#
loop_
_entity.id
_entity.type
_entity.pdbx_description
1 polymer ?
#
loop_
_entity_poly.entity_id
_entity_poly.type
_entity_poly.pdbx_seq_one_letter_code
_entity_poly.pdbx_strand_id
1 'polypeptide(L)'
;TDHSMTRVRLVMDSAGNATSNSIVDFLYALSPSQWKELAQMDQFSGFSDAITKASGNISKMQGFCGLNIADQPLYYIMEFFKNHGSLLLAIVALLIPVLAWATQMLNLKLMPQAATQPADGNDQASAMANSMKTMNMVMPLMSAFFCFTFPVGLGIYWIASAVVRSAQQFAINRHLDKMNIDDLVNENMKKIEAKRAKAVSYTHLRAHETELHL
;
A
#
# COMPACT_ATOMS: atom_id res chain seq x y z
N THR A 1 -0.76 -8.69 29.43
CA THR A 1 -0.63 -7.54 30.37
C THR A 1 0.35 -6.47 29.89
N ASP A 2 1.32 -6.79 29.05
CA ASP A 2 2.37 -5.81 28.65
C ASP A 2 1.93 -4.87 27.50
N HIS A 3 1.05 -5.32 26.61
CA HIS A 3 0.57 -4.49 25.49
C HIS A 3 -0.39 -3.37 25.89
N SER A 4 -1.18 -3.56 26.95
CA SER A 4 -2.09 -2.55 27.46
C SER A 4 -1.35 -1.39 28.10
N MET A 5 -0.28 -1.68 28.84
CA MET A 5 0.55 -0.65 29.50
C MET A 5 1.33 0.22 28.49
N THR A 6 1.79 -0.36 27.38
CA THR A 6 2.47 0.41 26.32
C THR A 6 1.51 1.36 25.61
N ARG A 7 0.24 0.95 25.38
CA ARG A 7 -0.78 1.82 24.80
C ARG A 7 -1.20 2.95 25.73
N VAL A 8 -1.31 2.69 27.03
CA VAL A 8 -1.61 3.73 28.04
C VAL A 8 -0.50 4.80 28.09
N ARG A 9 0.76 4.42 27.94
CA ARG A 9 1.88 5.38 27.87
C ARG A 9 1.84 6.28 26.63
N LEU A 10 1.33 5.79 25.51
CA LEU A 10 1.19 6.58 24.29
C LEU A 10 0.07 7.62 24.35
N VAL A 11 -0.88 7.45 25.28
CA VAL A 11 -2.02 8.34 25.47
C VAL A 11 -1.68 9.51 26.41
N MET A 12 -0.69 9.35 27.26
CA MET A 12 -0.24 10.38 28.19
C MET A 12 0.89 11.20 27.60
N ASP A 13 0.85 12.51 27.77
CA ASP A 13 1.97 13.38 27.49
C ASP A 13 3.12 13.15 28.48
N SER A 14 4.26 13.79 28.27
CA SER A 14 5.44 13.70 29.15
C SER A 14 5.17 14.19 30.58
N ALA A 15 4.07 14.93 30.81
CA ALA A 15 3.62 15.40 32.10
C ALA A 15 2.56 14.48 32.76
N GLY A 16 2.20 13.36 32.11
CA GLY A 16 1.20 12.41 32.62
C GLY A 16 -0.26 12.84 32.39
N ASN A 17 -0.51 13.85 31.55
CA ASN A 17 -1.85 14.32 31.23
C ASN A 17 -2.33 13.68 29.92
N ALA A 18 -3.58 13.18 29.93
CA ALA A 18 -4.23 12.71 28.72
C ALA A 18 -5.10 13.81 28.11
N THR A 19 -4.92 14.09 26.84
CA THR A 19 -5.81 14.99 26.10
C THR A 19 -7.08 14.24 25.72
N SER A 20 -8.21 14.95 25.54
CA SER A 20 -9.47 14.34 25.11
C SER A 20 -9.33 13.57 23.80
N ASN A 21 -8.54 14.07 22.85
CA ASN A 21 -8.29 13.40 21.59
C ASN A 21 -7.52 12.09 21.78
N SER A 22 -6.48 12.09 22.62
CA SER A 22 -5.70 10.88 22.92
C SER A 22 -6.54 9.80 23.59
N ILE A 23 -7.50 10.18 24.46
CA ILE A 23 -8.43 9.25 25.09
C ILE A 23 -9.37 8.65 24.03
N VAL A 24 -9.90 9.47 23.14
CA VAL A 24 -10.77 9.01 22.06
C VAL A 24 -10.01 8.04 21.14
N ASP A 25 -8.79 8.36 20.70
CA ASP A 25 -7.96 7.50 19.87
C ASP A 25 -7.67 6.16 20.57
N PHE A 26 -7.40 6.19 21.88
CA PHE A 26 -7.21 4.99 22.68
C PHE A 26 -8.48 4.13 22.71
N LEU A 27 -9.65 4.72 22.96
CA LEU A 27 -10.93 4.00 23.01
C LEU A 27 -11.27 3.36 21.66
N TYR A 28 -11.00 4.04 20.54
CA TYR A 28 -11.20 3.47 19.20
C TYR A 28 -10.24 2.32 18.87
N ALA A 29 -9.10 2.24 19.53
CA ALA A 29 -8.11 1.18 19.35
C ALA A 29 -8.35 -0.04 20.26
N LEU A 30 -9.33 0.00 21.17
CA LEU A 30 -9.65 -1.12 22.06
C LEU A 30 -10.31 -2.27 21.30
N SER A 31 -9.85 -3.49 21.58
CA SER A 31 -10.51 -4.71 21.11
C SER A 31 -11.84 -4.94 21.85
N PRO A 32 -12.77 -5.75 21.31
CA PRO A 32 -14.04 -6.07 21.99
C PRO A 32 -13.87 -6.67 23.38
N SER A 33 -12.80 -7.45 23.61
CA SER A 33 -12.48 -8.01 24.92
C SER A 33 -12.09 -6.93 25.94
N GLN A 34 -11.26 -5.97 25.50
CA GLN A 34 -10.83 -4.84 26.31
C GLN A 34 -11.99 -3.90 26.67
N TRP A 35 -12.96 -3.73 25.77
CA TRP A 35 -14.19 -2.98 26.06
C TRP A 35 -15.02 -3.64 27.16
N LYS A 36 -15.12 -4.98 27.15
CA LYS A 36 -15.82 -5.72 28.22
C LYS A 36 -15.08 -5.58 29.55
N GLU A 37 -13.76 -5.69 29.53
CA GLU A 37 -12.94 -5.52 30.73
C GLU A 37 -13.07 -4.10 31.29
N LEU A 38 -13.07 -3.08 30.45
CA LEU A 38 -13.29 -1.68 30.85
C LEU A 38 -14.67 -1.48 31.51
N ALA A 39 -15.71 -2.09 30.94
CA ALA A 39 -17.08 -2.01 31.50
C ALA A 39 -17.24 -2.72 32.87
N GLN A 40 -16.37 -3.67 33.18
CA GLN A 40 -16.38 -4.45 34.42
C GLN A 40 -15.50 -3.86 35.53
N MET A 41 -14.71 -2.83 35.22
CA MET A 41 -13.87 -2.18 36.22
C MET A 41 -14.74 -1.42 37.24
N ASP A 42 -14.52 -1.63 38.54
CA ASP A 42 -15.26 -0.97 39.63
C ASP A 42 -15.26 0.55 39.51
N GLN A 43 -14.16 1.12 39.01
CA GLN A 43 -14.00 2.57 38.83
C GLN A 43 -14.99 3.16 37.79
N PHE A 44 -15.49 2.35 36.87
CA PHE A 44 -16.40 2.73 35.81
C PHE A 44 -17.82 2.13 35.98
N SER A 45 -18.14 1.55 37.12
CA SER A 45 -19.44 0.90 37.40
C SER A 45 -20.66 1.79 37.13
N GLY A 46 -20.55 3.10 37.40
CA GLY A 46 -21.60 4.08 37.09
C GLY A 46 -21.75 4.41 35.59
N PHE A 47 -20.83 4.02 34.77
CA PHE A 47 -20.80 4.29 33.32
C PHE A 47 -20.86 3.03 32.45
N SER A 48 -21.09 1.86 33.06
CA SER A 48 -21.07 0.54 32.38
C SER A 48 -22.02 0.49 31.17
N ASP A 49 -23.22 1.07 31.29
CA ASP A 49 -24.20 1.12 30.21
C ASP A 49 -23.76 2.03 29.08
N ALA A 50 -23.16 3.19 29.38
CA ALA A 50 -22.62 4.09 28.38
C ALA A 50 -21.43 3.45 27.64
N ILE A 51 -20.55 2.78 28.37
CA ILE A 51 -19.38 2.05 27.81
C ILE A 51 -19.84 0.92 26.89
N THR A 52 -20.85 0.13 27.33
CA THR A 52 -21.40 -0.97 26.53
C THR A 52 -22.06 -0.46 25.24
N LYS A 53 -22.80 0.64 25.32
CA LYS A 53 -23.44 1.28 24.16
C LYS A 53 -22.41 1.85 23.21
N ALA A 54 -21.37 2.51 23.72
CA ALA A 54 -20.26 3.02 22.90
C ALA A 54 -19.51 1.88 22.18
N SER A 55 -19.16 0.83 22.93
CA SER A 55 -18.54 -0.38 22.37
C SER A 55 -19.37 -1.00 21.25
N GLY A 56 -20.69 -1.11 21.44
CA GLY A 56 -21.60 -1.64 20.43
C GLY A 56 -21.65 -0.78 19.15
N ASN A 57 -21.61 0.53 19.29
CA ASN A 57 -21.58 1.44 18.13
C ASN A 57 -20.24 1.37 17.41
N ILE A 58 -19.13 1.37 18.12
CA ILE A 58 -17.78 1.24 17.55
C ILE A 58 -17.62 -0.10 16.84
N SER A 59 -18.06 -1.19 17.46
CA SER A 59 -18.01 -2.53 16.85
C SER A 59 -18.80 -2.62 15.54
N LYS A 60 -19.95 -1.93 15.45
CA LYS A 60 -20.71 -1.85 14.19
C LYS A 60 -19.98 -1.08 13.10
N MET A 61 -19.29 -0.01 13.44
CA MET A 61 -18.52 0.80 12.48
C MET A 61 -17.23 0.11 12.06
N GLN A 62 -16.60 -0.63 12.96
CA GLN A 62 -15.31 -1.31 12.72
C GLN A 62 -15.48 -2.74 12.24
N GLY A 63 -16.71 -3.28 12.21
CA GLY A 63 -16.98 -4.65 11.79
C GLY A 63 -16.91 -4.83 10.27
N PHE A 64 -16.00 -5.66 9.79
CA PHE A 64 -15.90 -6.07 8.38
C PHE A 64 -15.78 -7.60 8.30
N CYS A 65 -16.76 -8.26 7.71
CA CYS A 65 -16.80 -9.74 7.60
C CYS A 65 -16.57 -10.48 8.93
N GLY A 66 -17.01 -9.89 10.06
CA GLY A 66 -16.81 -10.45 11.40
C GLY A 66 -15.45 -10.11 12.04
N LEU A 67 -14.54 -9.50 11.32
CA LEU A 67 -13.28 -8.96 11.84
C LEU A 67 -13.46 -7.50 12.26
N ASN A 68 -12.72 -7.08 13.27
CA ASN A 68 -12.56 -5.67 13.57
C ASN A 68 -11.43 -5.09 12.70
N ILE A 69 -11.73 -4.03 11.94
CA ILE A 69 -10.76 -3.39 11.03
C ILE A 69 -9.57 -2.74 11.77
N ALA A 70 -9.72 -2.45 13.05
CA ALA A 70 -8.65 -1.91 13.89
C ALA A 70 -7.69 -2.99 14.42
N ASP A 71 -8.12 -4.26 14.43
CA ASP A 71 -7.29 -5.37 14.90
C ASP A 71 -6.34 -5.87 13.79
N GLN A 72 -5.33 -6.62 14.23
CA GLN A 72 -4.36 -7.23 13.34
C GLN A 72 -4.84 -8.63 12.91
N PRO A 73 -4.67 -9.03 11.65
CA PRO A 73 -4.99 -10.40 11.21
C PRO A 73 -4.28 -11.48 12.04
N LEU A 74 -3.02 -11.21 12.43
CA LEU A 74 -2.23 -12.12 13.27
C LEU A 74 -2.91 -12.43 14.61
N TYR A 75 -3.64 -11.47 15.19
CA TYR A 75 -4.37 -11.67 16.45
C TYR A 75 -5.40 -12.81 16.32
N TYR A 76 -6.23 -12.80 15.28
CA TYR A 76 -7.26 -13.83 15.05
C TYR A 76 -6.67 -15.21 14.79
N ILE A 77 -5.54 -15.26 14.10
CA ILE A 77 -4.81 -16.50 13.82
C ILE A 77 -4.23 -17.06 15.11
N MET A 78 -3.59 -16.23 15.92
CA MET A 78 -3.02 -16.67 17.22
C MET A 78 -4.11 -17.07 18.21
N GLU A 79 -5.25 -16.39 18.23
CA GLU A 79 -6.37 -16.72 19.08
C GLU A 79 -6.98 -18.08 18.74
N PHE A 80 -7.05 -18.43 17.46
CA PHE A 80 -7.45 -19.76 17.02
C PHE A 80 -6.52 -20.85 17.59
N PHE A 81 -5.21 -20.65 17.50
CA PHE A 81 -4.25 -21.63 17.99
C PHE A 81 -4.18 -21.73 19.52
N LYS A 82 -4.35 -20.63 20.26
CA LYS A 82 -4.20 -20.59 21.72
C LYS A 82 -5.50 -20.88 22.46
N ASN A 83 -6.63 -20.34 22.00
CA ASN A 83 -7.88 -20.31 22.74
C ASN A 83 -9.03 -21.02 22.02
N HIS A 84 -8.75 -21.85 21.00
CA HIS A 84 -9.80 -22.44 20.15
C HIS A 84 -10.81 -21.42 19.62
N GLY A 85 -10.30 -20.26 19.22
CA GLY A 85 -11.11 -19.21 18.57
C GLY A 85 -11.82 -19.68 17.30
N SER A 86 -12.66 -18.87 16.72
CA SER A 86 -13.41 -19.23 15.52
C SER A 86 -12.46 -19.49 14.32
N LEU A 87 -12.48 -20.73 13.81
CA LEU A 87 -11.76 -21.11 12.60
C LEU A 87 -12.11 -20.21 11.40
N LEU A 88 -13.39 -19.85 11.28
CA LEU A 88 -13.86 -18.97 10.20
C LEU A 88 -13.20 -17.60 10.25
N LEU A 89 -13.09 -17.00 11.43
CA LEU A 89 -12.40 -15.70 11.59
C LEU A 89 -10.89 -15.81 11.29
N ALA A 90 -10.25 -16.89 11.67
CA ALA A 90 -8.85 -17.14 11.35
C ALA A 90 -8.63 -17.28 9.84
N ILE A 91 -9.55 -17.96 9.12
CA ILE A 91 -9.50 -18.11 7.65
C ILE A 91 -9.71 -16.74 6.98
N VAL A 92 -10.71 -15.95 7.41
CA VAL A 92 -10.96 -14.62 6.86
C VAL A 92 -9.78 -13.68 7.12
N ALA A 93 -9.18 -13.75 8.32
CA ALA A 93 -7.99 -12.98 8.65
C ALA A 93 -6.78 -13.37 7.80
N LEU A 94 -6.58 -14.65 7.51
CA LEU A 94 -5.51 -15.15 6.65
C LEU A 94 -5.73 -14.76 5.17
N LEU A 95 -6.98 -14.64 4.74
CA LEU A 95 -7.32 -14.28 3.38
C LEU A 95 -6.79 -12.88 3.01
N ILE A 96 -6.75 -11.94 3.95
CA ILE A 96 -6.31 -10.56 3.73
C ILE A 96 -4.85 -10.48 3.26
N PRO A 97 -3.84 -11.01 3.98
CA PRO A 97 -2.46 -10.98 3.50
C PRO A 97 -2.25 -11.81 2.23
N VAL A 98 -2.99 -12.91 2.05
CA VAL A 98 -2.94 -13.71 0.81
C VAL A 98 -3.47 -12.91 -0.38
N LEU A 99 -4.60 -12.22 -0.25
CA LEU A 99 -5.13 -11.35 -1.30
C LEU A 99 -4.22 -10.16 -1.57
N ALA A 100 -3.63 -9.56 -0.53
CA ALA A 100 -2.66 -8.49 -0.69
C ALA A 100 -1.45 -8.97 -1.51
N TRP A 101 -0.91 -10.14 -1.20
CA TRP A 101 0.18 -10.73 -1.96
C TRP A 101 -0.21 -11.04 -3.42
N ALA A 102 -1.37 -11.67 -3.63
CA ALA A 102 -1.85 -12.05 -4.95
C ALA A 102 -2.09 -10.82 -5.84
N THR A 103 -2.69 -9.76 -5.30
CA THR A 103 -2.91 -8.50 -6.03
C THR A 103 -1.61 -7.78 -6.35
N GLN A 104 -0.60 -7.81 -5.48
CA GLN A 104 0.73 -7.27 -5.77
C GLN A 104 1.44 -8.06 -6.87
N MET A 105 1.36 -9.39 -6.85
CA MET A 105 1.90 -10.23 -7.92
C MET A 105 1.22 -9.97 -9.27
N LEU A 106 -0.12 -9.75 -9.26
CA LEU A 106 -0.85 -9.38 -10.46
C LEU A 106 -0.38 -8.03 -11.01
N ASN A 107 -0.20 -7.02 -10.15
CA ASN A 107 0.33 -5.71 -10.54
C ASN A 107 1.71 -5.83 -11.19
N LEU A 108 2.62 -6.62 -10.62
CA LEU A 108 3.96 -6.83 -11.18
C LEU A 108 3.91 -7.49 -12.58
N LYS A 109 3.02 -8.46 -12.79
CA LYS A 109 2.85 -9.11 -14.09
C LYS A 109 2.24 -8.19 -15.14
N LEU A 110 1.35 -7.28 -14.74
CA LEU A 110 0.72 -6.31 -15.65
C LEU A 110 1.63 -5.13 -15.98
N MET A 111 2.63 -4.86 -15.14
CA MET A 111 3.58 -3.78 -15.37
C MET A 111 4.45 -4.15 -16.60
N PRO A 112 4.51 -3.28 -17.63
CA PRO A 112 5.42 -3.50 -18.72
C PRO A 112 6.83 -3.62 -18.12
N GLN A 113 7.47 -4.75 -18.29
CA GLN A 113 8.88 -4.89 -17.96
C GLN A 113 9.63 -4.03 -18.98
N ALA A 114 9.76 -2.74 -18.66
CA ALA A 114 10.63 -1.86 -19.41
C ALA A 114 12.00 -2.52 -19.39
N ALA A 115 12.25 -3.20 -20.52
CA ALA A 115 13.51 -3.75 -20.96
C ALA A 115 14.62 -3.74 -19.89
N THR A 116 14.57 -4.67 -18.96
CA THR A 116 15.80 -5.19 -18.38
C THR A 116 16.44 -6.07 -19.48
N GLN A 117 16.71 -5.46 -20.63
CA GLN A 117 17.67 -6.04 -21.55
C GLN A 117 18.99 -6.01 -20.78
N PRO A 118 19.66 -7.14 -20.62
CA PRO A 118 21.03 -7.14 -20.19
C PRO A 118 21.77 -6.27 -21.22
N ALA A 119 22.22 -5.10 -20.80
CA ALA A 119 23.14 -4.32 -21.62
C ALA A 119 24.39 -5.18 -21.76
N ASP A 120 24.57 -5.74 -22.93
CA ASP A 120 25.78 -6.49 -23.30
C ASP A 120 26.99 -5.66 -22.87
N GLY A 121 27.74 -6.19 -21.90
CA GLY A 121 29.12 -5.74 -21.65
C GLY A 121 29.33 -4.71 -20.52
N ASN A 122 28.34 -4.31 -19.75
CA ASN A 122 28.57 -3.40 -18.61
C ASN A 122 28.14 -4.05 -17.27
N ASP A 123 29.11 -4.44 -16.46
CA ASP A 123 28.86 -5.07 -15.14
C ASP A 123 27.94 -4.25 -14.23
N GLN A 124 27.95 -2.93 -14.39
CA GLN A 124 27.14 -2.01 -13.61
C GLN A 124 25.67 -2.02 -14.03
N ALA A 125 25.37 -2.18 -15.33
CA ALA A 125 24.00 -2.28 -15.83
C ALA A 125 23.37 -3.63 -15.46
N SER A 126 24.13 -4.71 -15.50
CA SER A 126 23.69 -6.03 -15.08
C SER A 126 23.42 -6.11 -13.55
N ALA A 127 24.26 -5.47 -12.74
CA ALA A 127 24.07 -5.36 -11.30
C ALA A 127 22.79 -4.56 -10.96
N MET A 128 22.53 -3.47 -11.68
CA MET A 128 21.32 -2.66 -11.50
C MET A 128 20.05 -3.43 -11.91
N ALA A 129 20.09 -4.17 -13.02
CA ALA A 129 18.99 -5.02 -13.47
C ALA A 129 18.68 -6.13 -12.45
N ASN A 130 19.70 -6.79 -11.89
CA ASN A 130 19.54 -7.79 -10.85
C ASN A 130 18.99 -7.20 -9.56
N SER A 131 19.42 -6.01 -9.17
CA SER A 131 18.88 -5.29 -8.01
C SER A 131 17.38 -4.97 -8.17
N MET A 132 16.97 -4.48 -9.36
CA MET A 132 15.56 -4.24 -9.66
C MET A 132 14.74 -5.53 -9.66
N LYS A 133 15.25 -6.63 -10.18
CA LYS A 133 14.60 -7.94 -10.16
C LYS A 133 14.40 -8.45 -8.73
N THR A 134 15.42 -8.33 -7.89
CA THR A 134 15.37 -8.69 -6.48
C THR A 134 14.37 -7.82 -5.72
N MET A 135 14.40 -6.51 -5.95
CA MET A 135 13.47 -5.57 -5.34
C MET A 135 12.01 -5.87 -5.72
N ASN A 136 11.74 -6.19 -6.98
CA ASN A 136 10.42 -6.59 -7.46
C ASN A 136 9.94 -7.91 -6.85
N MET A 137 10.84 -8.81 -6.45
CA MET A 137 10.49 -10.06 -5.78
C MET A 137 10.28 -9.88 -4.27
N VAL A 138 11.10 -9.05 -3.62
CA VAL A 138 11.07 -8.83 -2.17
C VAL A 138 9.89 -7.95 -1.76
N MET A 139 9.52 -6.95 -2.58
CA MET A 139 8.48 -5.98 -2.25
C MET A 139 7.10 -6.61 -1.99
N PRO A 140 6.59 -7.58 -2.79
CA PRO A 140 5.32 -8.25 -2.50
C PRO A 140 5.36 -9.09 -1.23
N LEU A 141 6.50 -9.74 -0.94
CA LEU A 141 6.69 -10.52 0.29
C LEU A 141 6.67 -9.62 1.52
N MET A 142 7.35 -8.47 1.48
CA MET A 142 7.30 -7.48 2.56
C MET A 142 5.89 -6.94 2.77
N SER A 143 5.16 -6.63 1.69
CA SER A 143 3.76 -6.18 1.78
C SER A 143 2.86 -7.20 2.45
N ALA A 144 3.01 -8.49 2.12
CA ALA A 144 2.27 -9.57 2.76
C ALA A 144 2.63 -9.67 4.27
N PHE A 145 3.91 -9.58 4.61
CA PHE A 145 4.36 -9.59 6.00
C PHE A 145 3.77 -8.42 6.79
N PHE A 146 3.78 -7.21 6.25
CA PHE A 146 3.17 -6.06 6.90
C PHE A 146 1.66 -6.21 7.07
N CYS A 147 0.96 -6.86 6.12
CA CYS A 147 -0.46 -7.15 6.25
C CYS A 147 -0.81 -8.05 7.44
N PHE A 148 0.11 -8.87 7.95
CA PHE A 148 -0.11 -9.64 9.17
C PHE A 148 -0.03 -8.79 10.44
N THR A 149 0.81 -7.75 10.43
CA THR A 149 1.14 -6.97 11.63
C THR A 149 0.39 -5.65 11.71
N PHE A 150 -0.10 -5.14 10.59
CA PHE A 150 -0.89 -3.93 10.55
C PHE A 150 -2.40 -4.20 10.71
N PRO A 151 -3.19 -3.17 11.08
CA PRO A 151 -4.63 -3.30 11.18
C PRO A 151 -5.27 -3.80 9.89
N VAL A 152 -6.30 -4.67 10.01
CA VAL A 152 -7.09 -5.23 8.91
C VAL A 152 -7.54 -4.16 7.91
N GLY A 153 -7.97 -2.99 8.41
CA GLY A 153 -8.40 -1.87 7.56
C GLY A 153 -7.34 -1.38 6.59
N LEU A 154 -6.05 -1.35 7.00
CA LEU A 154 -4.95 -0.98 6.12
C LEU A 154 -4.71 -2.04 5.03
N GLY A 155 -4.82 -3.32 5.39
CA GLY A 155 -4.72 -4.43 4.43
C GLY A 155 -5.81 -4.36 3.37
N ILE A 156 -7.05 -4.09 3.76
CA ILE A 156 -8.20 -3.90 2.84
C ILE A 156 -7.94 -2.72 1.90
N TYR A 157 -7.46 -1.58 2.44
CA TYR A 157 -7.09 -0.42 1.64
C TYR A 157 -6.01 -0.75 0.60
N TRP A 158 -4.98 -1.51 0.97
CA TRP A 158 -3.92 -1.92 0.05
C TRP A 158 -4.44 -2.83 -1.05
N ILE A 159 -5.31 -3.79 -0.72
CA ILE A 159 -5.95 -4.67 -1.71
C ILE A 159 -6.79 -3.83 -2.68
N ALA A 160 -7.66 -2.95 -2.18
CA ALA A 160 -8.50 -2.09 -3.01
C ALA A 160 -7.65 -1.20 -3.95
N SER A 161 -6.61 -0.57 -3.42
CA SER A 161 -5.66 0.25 -4.20
C SER A 161 -4.93 -0.57 -5.26
N ALA A 162 -4.55 -1.81 -4.95
CA ALA A 162 -3.89 -2.71 -5.88
C ALA A 162 -4.83 -3.15 -7.00
N VAL A 163 -6.11 -3.45 -6.69
CA VAL A 163 -7.13 -3.80 -7.68
C VAL A 163 -7.38 -2.64 -8.65
N VAL A 164 -7.53 -1.42 -8.13
CA VAL A 164 -7.72 -0.23 -8.98
C VAL A 164 -6.51 -0.03 -9.92
N ARG A 165 -5.29 -0.13 -9.40
CA ARG A 165 -4.06 -0.04 -10.21
C ARG A 165 -3.99 -1.14 -11.27
N SER A 166 -4.35 -2.39 -10.92
CA SER A 166 -4.41 -3.51 -11.88
C SER A 166 -5.39 -3.23 -13.00
N ALA A 167 -6.58 -2.71 -12.68
CA ALA A 167 -7.60 -2.38 -13.67
C ALA A 167 -7.13 -1.25 -14.60
N GLN A 168 -6.52 -0.21 -14.05
CA GLN A 168 -5.92 0.89 -14.83
C GLN A 168 -4.80 0.36 -15.75
N GLN A 169 -3.89 -0.43 -15.22
CA GLN A 169 -2.78 -1.00 -15.99
C GLN A 169 -3.27 -1.91 -17.12
N PHE A 170 -4.27 -2.73 -16.84
CA PHE A 170 -4.91 -3.57 -17.85
C PHE A 170 -5.54 -2.75 -18.99
N ALA A 171 -6.25 -1.67 -18.64
CA ALA A 171 -6.84 -0.76 -19.62
C ALA A 171 -5.77 -0.07 -20.48
N ILE A 172 -4.68 0.38 -19.85
CA ILE A 172 -3.55 1.01 -20.54
C ILE A 172 -2.86 0.01 -21.47
N ASN A 173 -2.53 -1.19 -20.99
CA ASN A 173 -1.89 -2.22 -21.79
C ASN A 173 -2.75 -2.56 -23.02
N ARG A 174 -4.05 -2.77 -22.83
CA ARG A 174 -4.98 -3.06 -23.92
C ARG A 174 -5.09 -1.91 -24.92
N HIS A 175 -4.93 -0.66 -24.47
CA HIS A 175 -4.92 0.49 -25.34
C HIS A 175 -3.60 0.58 -26.13
N LEU A 176 -2.46 0.34 -25.47
CA LEU A 176 -1.16 0.32 -26.09
C LEU A 176 -1.00 -0.82 -27.12
N ASP A 177 -1.54 -2.00 -26.82
CA ASP A 177 -1.52 -3.14 -27.75
C ASP A 177 -2.29 -2.87 -29.05
N LYS A 178 -3.30 -1.98 -28.99
CA LYS A 178 -4.05 -1.54 -30.18
C LYS A 178 -3.35 -0.44 -30.97
N MET A 179 -2.43 0.28 -30.35
CA MET A 179 -1.62 1.29 -31.01
C MET A 179 -0.35 0.62 -31.57
N ASN A 180 -0.12 0.81 -32.87
CA ASN A 180 1.12 0.35 -33.48
C ASN A 180 2.26 1.26 -33.00
N ILE A 181 2.95 0.84 -31.94
CA ILE A 181 4.00 1.65 -31.28
C ILE A 181 5.11 1.98 -32.29
N ASP A 182 5.42 1.07 -33.20
CA ASP A 182 6.43 1.26 -34.23
C ASP A 182 6.07 2.40 -35.18
N ASP A 183 4.79 2.53 -35.54
CA ASP A 183 4.32 3.62 -36.38
C ASP A 183 4.41 4.98 -35.66
N LEU A 184 4.05 5.02 -34.36
CA LEU A 184 4.18 6.22 -33.53
C LEU A 184 5.64 6.62 -33.32
N VAL A 185 6.52 5.68 -33.08
CA VAL A 185 7.96 5.92 -32.94
C VAL A 185 8.51 6.47 -34.26
N ASN A 186 8.19 5.83 -35.38
CA ASN A 186 8.64 6.27 -36.70
C ASN A 186 8.11 7.66 -37.05
N GLU A 187 6.85 7.97 -36.75
CA GLU A 187 6.28 9.31 -36.98
C GLU A 187 6.98 10.38 -36.11
N ASN A 188 7.23 10.07 -34.85
CA ASN A 188 7.94 10.96 -33.94
C ASN A 188 9.41 11.15 -34.35
N MET A 189 10.08 10.09 -34.77
CA MET A 189 11.46 10.18 -35.35
C MET A 189 11.49 11.11 -36.55
N LYS A 190 10.59 10.94 -37.50
CA LYS A 190 10.48 11.83 -38.66
C LYS A 190 10.26 13.29 -38.27
N LYS A 191 9.39 13.54 -37.27
CA LYS A 191 9.17 14.89 -36.74
C LYS A 191 10.39 15.49 -36.07
N ILE A 192 11.17 14.69 -35.33
CA ILE A 192 12.43 15.12 -34.73
C ILE A 192 13.50 15.40 -35.77
N GLU A 193 13.66 14.53 -36.77
CA GLU A 193 14.56 14.73 -37.89
C GLU A 193 14.25 15.99 -38.72
N ALA A 194 12.96 16.21 -38.98
CA ALA A 194 12.50 17.43 -39.66
C ALA A 194 12.81 18.69 -38.84
N LYS A 195 12.64 18.64 -37.52
CA LYS A 195 13.02 19.75 -36.63
C LYS A 195 14.51 19.98 -36.58
N ARG A 196 15.34 18.91 -36.56
CA ARG A 196 16.80 18.99 -36.59
C ARG A 196 17.28 19.55 -37.92
N ALA A 197 16.74 19.09 -39.04
CA ALA A 197 17.06 19.62 -40.36
C ALA A 197 16.77 21.12 -40.49
N LYS A 198 15.64 21.60 -39.97
CA LYS A 198 15.34 23.03 -39.91
C LYS A 198 16.34 23.79 -39.04
N ALA A 199 16.67 23.25 -37.85
CA ALA A 199 17.62 23.90 -36.92
C ALA A 199 19.03 24.01 -37.56
N VAL A 200 19.49 22.97 -38.25
CA VAL A 200 20.76 22.98 -38.98
C VAL A 200 20.73 24.00 -40.13
N SER A 201 19.62 24.08 -40.87
CA SER A 201 19.45 25.10 -41.93
C SER A 201 19.52 26.53 -41.39
N TYR A 202 18.91 26.80 -40.22
CA TYR A 202 19.00 28.12 -39.57
C TYR A 202 20.43 28.45 -39.12
N THR A 203 21.20 27.49 -38.64
CA THR A 203 22.59 27.70 -38.23
C THR A 203 23.49 27.99 -39.39
N HIS A 204 23.28 27.32 -40.54
CA HIS A 204 24.05 27.61 -41.77
C HIS A 204 23.72 28.99 -42.36
N LEU A 205 22.46 29.41 -42.39
CA LEU A 205 22.06 30.74 -42.84
C LEU A 205 22.70 31.84 -41.97
N ARG A 206 22.68 31.65 -40.65
CA ARG A 206 23.26 32.63 -39.70
C ARG A 206 24.79 32.70 -39.80
N ALA A 207 25.47 31.58 -40.08
CA ALA A 207 26.92 31.57 -40.31
C ALA A 207 27.28 32.32 -41.60
N HIS A 208 26.47 32.22 -42.64
CA HIS A 208 26.69 32.89 -43.91
C HIS A 208 26.45 34.41 -43.82
N GLU A 209 25.50 34.85 -43.02
CA GLU A 209 25.25 36.31 -42.77
C GLU A 209 26.40 36.94 -41.97
N THR A 210 27.07 36.19 -41.07
CA THR A 210 28.22 36.69 -40.30
C THR A 210 29.49 36.82 -41.12
N GLU A 211 29.66 36.04 -42.20
CA GLU A 211 30.79 36.18 -43.13
C GLU A 211 30.63 37.34 -44.12
N LEU A 212 29.40 37.81 -44.37
CA LEU A 212 29.12 38.93 -45.29
C LEU A 212 29.26 40.31 -44.61
N HIS A 213 29.47 40.36 -43.30
CA HIS A 213 29.62 41.61 -42.52
C HIS A 213 31.06 41.83 -41.99
N LEU A 214 32.06 41.11 -42.48
CA LEU A 214 33.50 41.34 -42.31
C LEU A 214 34.13 41.79 -43.59
#